data_b87139b3a838b199ecbaa45265fc37c0
#
_entry.id   b87139b3a838b199ecbaa45265fc37c0
#
_cell.length_a   1.000
_cell.length_b   1.000
_cell.length_c   1.000
_cell.angle_alpha   90.00
_cell.angle_beta   90.00
_cell.angle_gamma   90.00
#
_symmetry.space_group_name_H-M   'P 1'
#
loop_
_entity.id
_entity.type
_entity.pdbx_description
1 polymer ?
#
loop_
_entity_poly.entity_id
_entity_poly.type
_entity_poly.pdbx_seq_one_letter_code
_entity_poly.pdbx_strand_id
1 'polypeptide(L)'
;MKLFYLILLVTAGFFNTSNIALEDEDVLTAIDIERINTHINEVKEKIAISSNYNQKIAFLVDMKIKSGRNRFFVYDIENDKIIDQGLVAHGSGSETGVDGELKFSNTPESKATALGRYSIEKCYKGIFGKAYRLAGLDETNNNALKRAIVLHRYSAVPENEQDYYISRSQGCPMVSEAFFKRIEKIIDTSRSRIILDIYY
;
A
#
# COMPACT_ATOMS: atom_id res chain seq x y z
N MET A 1 -29.72 6.88 79.33
CA MET A 1 -28.58 6.79 78.38
C MET A 1 -29.05 5.95 77.23
N LYS A 2 -29.40 6.62 76.07
CA LYS A 2 -29.86 5.93 74.89
C LYS A 2 -28.71 6.06 73.84
N LEU A 3 -28.18 4.92 73.44
CA LEU A 3 -27.09 4.80 72.46
C LEU A 3 -27.70 4.81 71.05
N PHE A 4 -27.40 5.81 70.27
CA PHE A 4 -27.78 5.87 68.86
C PHE A 4 -26.66 5.22 67.99
N TYR A 5 -26.98 4.13 67.36
CA TYR A 5 -26.12 3.55 66.29
C TYR A 5 -26.37 4.26 64.98
N LEU A 6 -25.33 4.94 64.47
CA LEU A 6 -25.32 5.55 63.14
C LEU A 6 -24.84 4.47 62.13
N ILE A 7 -25.77 3.99 61.33
CA ILE A 7 -25.43 3.06 60.22
C ILE A 7 -25.00 3.91 59.02
N LEU A 8 -23.71 3.84 58.66
CA LEU A 8 -23.14 4.45 57.46
C LEU A 8 -23.36 3.50 56.29
N LEU A 9 -24.29 3.83 55.38
CA LEU A 9 -24.47 3.13 54.10
C LEU A 9 -23.42 3.64 53.10
N VAL A 10 -22.39 2.81 52.86
CA VAL A 10 -21.44 3.03 51.79
C VAL A 10 -22.03 2.46 50.49
N THR A 11 -22.53 3.33 49.62
CA THR A 11 -22.91 2.95 48.26
C THR A 11 -21.65 2.89 47.41
N ALA A 12 -21.19 1.67 47.10
CA ALA A 12 -20.15 1.45 46.13
C ALA A 12 -20.72 1.72 44.71
N GLY A 13 -20.42 2.89 44.19
CA GLY A 13 -20.69 3.21 42.79
C GLY A 13 -19.73 2.39 41.91
N PHE A 14 -20.27 1.42 41.17
CA PHE A 14 -19.55 0.77 40.09
C PHE A 14 -19.42 1.77 38.94
N PHE A 15 -18.29 2.44 38.82
CA PHE A 15 -17.90 3.11 37.57
C PHE A 15 -17.51 2.04 36.58
N ASN A 16 -18.41 1.77 35.65
CA ASN A 16 -18.13 0.96 34.48
C ASN A 16 -17.36 1.84 33.52
N THR A 17 -16.03 1.85 33.62
CA THR A 17 -15.16 2.44 32.62
C THR A 17 -15.16 1.51 31.42
N SER A 18 -16.07 1.73 30.45
CA SER A 18 -15.92 1.22 29.11
C SER A 18 -14.67 1.87 28.55
N ASN A 19 -13.55 1.16 28.54
CA ASN A 19 -12.41 1.47 27.72
C ASN A 19 -12.86 1.32 26.27
N ILE A 20 -13.34 2.42 25.68
CA ILE A 20 -13.36 2.58 24.22
C ILE A 20 -11.89 2.75 23.87
N ALA A 21 -11.25 1.66 23.45
CA ALA A 21 -10.01 1.73 22.74
C ALA A 21 -10.34 2.55 21.47
N LEU A 22 -9.88 3.78 21.42
CA LEU A 22 -9.72 4.50 20.16
C LEU A 22 -8.68 3.69 19.41
N GLU A 23 -9.11 2.85 18.47
CA GLU A 23 -8.21 2.29 17.48
C GLU A 23 -7.65 3.49 16.74
N ASP A 24 -6.34 3.71 16.89
CA ASP A 24 -5.60 4.74 16.18
C ASP A 24 -5.56 4.26 14.71
N GLU A 25 -6.54 4.69 13.91
CA GLU A 25 -6.76 4.22 12.52
C GLU A 25 -5.59 4.57 11.59
N ASP A 26 -4.61 5.34 12.05
CA ASP A 26 -3.46 5.82 11.27
C ASP A 26 -2.21 4.94 11.42
N VAL A 27 -2.24 3.88 12.24
CA VAL A 27 -1.09 3.00 12.49
C VAL A 27 -1.29 1.66 11.82
N LEU A 28 -0.25 1.20 11.09
CA LEU A 28 -0.22 -0.16 10.56
C LEU A 28 -0.45 -1.19 11.66
N THR A 29 -1.39 -2.09 11.45
CA THR A 29 -1.65 -3.17 12.41
C THR A 29 -0.51 -4.19 12.42
N ALA A 30 -0.43 -5.02 13.45
CA ALA A 30 0.55 -6.11 13.51
C ALA A 30 0.41 -7.07 12.30
N ILE A 31 -0.83 -7.28 11.81
CA ILE A 31 -1.10 -8.12 10.63
C ILE A 31 -0.57 -7.44 9.35
N ASP A 32 -0.69 -6.12 9.21
CA ASP A 32 -0.15 -5.39 8.08
C ASP A 32 1.38 -5.47 8.06
N ILE A 33 2.01 -5.31 9.21
CA ILE A 33 3.47 -5.44 9.36
C ILE A 33 3.94 -6.86 9.02
N GLU A 34 3.22 -7.89 9.42
CA GLU A 34 3.53 -9.29 9.08
C GLU A 34 3.45 -9.52 7.56
N ARG A 35 2.42 -8.99 6.88
CA ARG A 35 2.33 -9.07 5.41
C ARG A 35 3.49 -8.34 4.74
N ILE A 36 3.81 -7.12 5.18
CA ILE A 36 4.95 -6.35 4.66
C ILE A 36 6.24 -7.16 4.81
N ASN A 37 6.49 -7.75 5.99
CA ASN A 37 7.68 -8.55 6.26
C ASN A 37 7.75 -9.82 5.38
N THR A 38 6.63 -10.46 5.14
CA THR A 38 6.55 -11.63 4.24
C THR A 38 6.96 -11.23 2.83
N HIS A 39 6.34 -10.19 2.28
CA HIS A 39 6.58 -9.74 0.91
C HIS A 39 7.97 -9.14 0.71
N ILE A 40 8.49 -8.41 1.71
CA ILE A 40 9.87 -7.91 1.58
C ILE A 40 10.91 -9.04 1.59
N ASN A 41 10.68 -10.13 2.32
CA ASN A 41 11.56 -11.30 2.28
C ASN A 41 11.54 -11.98 0.89
N GLU A 42 10.36 -12.13 0.27
CA GLU A 42 10.25 -12.65 -1.10
C GLU A 42 10.96 -11.73 -2.12
N VAL A 43 10.88 -10.41 -1.94
CA VAL A 43 11.61 -9.45 -2.76
C VAL A 43 13.12 -9.59 -2.54
N LYS A 44 13.58 -9.71 -1.28
CA LYS A 44 15.00 -9.93 -0.93
C LYS A 44 15.55 -11.19 -1.62
N GLU A 45 14.80 -12.28 -1.61
CA GLU A 45 15.18 -13.51 -2.33
C GLU A 45 15.30 -13.27 -3.85
N LYS A 46 14.35 -12.56 -4.44
CA LYS A 46 14.36 -12.26 -5.88
C LYS A 46 15.54 -11.39 -6.29
N ILE A 47 15.87 -10.35 -5.51
CA ILE A 47 17.00 -9.47 -5.82
C ILE A 47 18.35 -10.13 -5.59
N ALA A 48 18.46 -11.04 -4.63
CA ALA A 48 19.69 -11.73 -4.31
C ALA A 48 20.26 -12.57 -5.48
N ILE A 49 19.38 -13.05 -6.35
CA ILE A 49 19.77 -13.89 -7.50
C ILE A 49 20.11 -13.08 -8.76
N SER A 50 20.02 -11.73 -8.72
CA SER A 50 20.29 -10.91 -9.90
C SER A 50 20.73 -9.49 -9.54
N SER A 51 21.93 -9.13 -9.98
CA SER A 51 22.47 -7.77 -9.87
C SER A 51 21.72 -6.71 -10.70
N ASN A 52 20.77 -7.12 -11.54
CA ASN A 52 19.95 -6.20 -12.33
C ASN A 52 18.96 -5.41 -11.48
N TYR A 53 18.70 -5.86 -10.25
CA TYR A 53 17.76 -5.23 -9.35
C TYR A 53 18.45 -4.43 -8.25
N ASN A 54 17.77 -3.38 -7.78
CA ASN A 54 18.25 -2.54 -6.69
C ASN A 54 18.30 -3.35 -5.39
N GLN A 55 19.49 -3.37 -4.75
CA GLN A 55 19.72 -4.14 -3.52
C GLN A 55 19.36 -3.34 -2.25
N LYS A 56 19.02 -2.04 -2.39
CA LYS A 56 18.82 -1.13 -1.26
C LYS A 56 17.37 -0.71 -1.08
N ILE A 57 16.63 -0.59 -2.18
CA ILE A 57 15.26 -0.06 -2.17
C ILE A 57 14.34 -1.03 -2.89
N ALA A 58 13.19 -1.30 -2.28
CA ALA A 58 12.04 -1.94 -2.89
C ALA A 58 10.77 -1.10 -2.68
N PHE A 59 9.80 -1.26 -3.55
CA PHE A 59 8.46 -0.70 -3.39
C PHE A 59 7.47 -1.83 -3.12
N LEU A 60 6.58 -1.61 -2.16
CA LEU A 60 5.56 -2.56 -1.74
C LEU A 60 4.19 -1.91 -1.81
N VAL A 61 3.19 -2.61 -2.30
CA VAL A 61 1.80 -2.15 -2.34
C VAL A 61 0.90 -3.21 -1.75
N ASP A 62 0.36 -2.93 -0.56
CA ASP A 62 -0.59 -3.79 0.14
C ASP A 62 -2.02 -3.44 -0.25
N MET A 63 -2.62 -4.22 -1.14
CA MET A 63 -3.99 -3.99 -1.60
C MET A 63 -5.05 -4.41 -0.57
N LYS A 64 -4.66 -5.06 0.54
CA LYS A 64 -5.55 -5.37 1.66
C LYS A 64 -5.89 -4.14 2.48
N ILE A 65 -4.97 -3.17 2.54
CA ILE A 65 -5.20 -1.88 3.16
C ILE A 65 -6.18 -1.06 2.28
N LYS A 66 -7.14 -0.36 2.89
CA LYS A 66 -8.13 0.47 2.19
C LYS A 66 -7.44 1.55 1.32
N SER A 67 -8.04 1.88 0.19
CA SER A 67 -7.42 2.81 -0.79
C SER A 67 -7.25 4.25 -0.28
N GLY A 68 -8.03 4.66 0.72
CA GLY A 68 -7.88 5.96 1.39
C GLY A 68 -6.75 5.99 2.43
N ARG A 69 -6.08 4.88 2.70
CA ARG A 69 -4.96 4.78 3.62
C ARG A 69 -3.65 4.56 2.87
N ASN A 70 -2.53 4.93 3.51
CA ASN A 70 -1.20 4.69 2.97
C ASN A 70 -0.97 3.18 2.82
N ARG A 71 -0.80 2.73 1.59
CA ARG A 71 -0.61 1.33 1.24
C ARG A 71 0.43 1.10 0.16
N PHE A 72 1.09 2.17 -0.31
CA PHE A 72 2.31 2.12 -1.09
C PHE A 72 3.47 2.50 -0.17
N PHE A 73 4.43 1.59 -0.01
CA PHE A 73 5.57 1.77 0.87
C PHE A 73 6.87 1.79 0.07
N VAL A 74 7.74 2.73 0.40
CA VAL A 74 9.15 2.73 -0.01
C VAL A 74 9.95 2.09 1.10
N TYR A 75 10.55 0.95 0.83
CA TYR A 75 11.26 0.15 1.82
C TYR A 75 12.77 0.23 1.61
N ASP A 76 13.49 0.60 2.66
CA ASP A 76 14.95 0.55 2.75
C ASP A 76 15.35 -0.86 3.21
N ILE A 77 15.91 -1.63 2.27
CA ILE A 77 16.29 -3.03 2.50
C ILE A 77 17.51 -3.14 3.41
N GLU A 78 18.44 -2.18 3.33
CA GLU A 78 19.68 -2.18 4.14
C GLU A 78 19.39 -1.90 5.62
N ASN A 79 18.44 -0.98 5.88
CA ASN A 79 18.08 -0.55 7.24
C ASN A 79 16.80 -1.20 7.76
N ASP A 80 16.19 -2.09 6.96
CA ASP A 80 14.99 -2.87 7.29
C ASP A 80 13.83 -2.02 7.79
N LYS A 81 13.48 -0.95 7.03
CA LYS A 81 12.45 0.02 7.43
C LYS A 81 11.72 0.67 6.26
N ILE A 82 10.48 1.06 6.50
CA ILE A 82 9.73 1.96 5.62
C ILE A 82 10.33 3.38 5.76
N ILE A 83 10.67 4.01 4.63
CA ILE A 83 11.24 5.37 4.60
C ILE A 83 10.32 6.40 3.97
N ASP A 84 9.30 5.99 3.23
CA ASP A 84 8.24 6.84 2.69
C ASP A 84 7.00 6.01 2.40
N GLN A 85 5.82 6.64 2.37
CA GLN A 85 4.56 5.97 2.09
C GLN A 85 3.57 6.93 1.43
N GLY A 86 2.57 6.37 0.76
CA GLY A 86 1.53 7.16 0.11
C GLY A 86 0.32 6.36 -0.32
N LEU A 87 -0.70 7.08 -0.73
CA LEU A 87 -1.91 6.50 -1.30
C LEU A 87 -1.62 5.97 -2.70
N VAL A 88 -2.24 4.86 -3.05
CA VAL A 88 -2.19 4.31 -4.41
C VAL A 88 -3.56 3.77 -4.82
N ALA A 89 -3.99 4.16 -6.04
CA ALA A 89 -5.22 3.67 -6.63
C ALA A 89 -5.05 2.26 -7.20
N HIS A 90 -6.11 1.47 -7.12
CA HIS A 90 -6.24 0.19 -7.83
C HIS A 90 -7.10 0.34 -9.10
N GLY A 91 -7.13 -0.70 -9.92
CA GLY A 91 -7.92 -0.74 -11.14
C GLY A 91 -9.43 -0.86 -10.88
N SER A 92 -10.26 -0.17 -11.66
CA SER A 92 -11.72 -0.21 -11.53
C SER A 92 -12.30 -1.62 -11.70
N GLY A 93 -11.64 -2.48 -12.46
CA GLY A 93 -12.02 -3.89 -12.61
C GLY A 93 -11.71 -4.75 -11.38
N SER A 94 -11.01 -4.21 -10.38
CA SER A 94 -10.76 -4.91 -9.10
C SER A 94 -11.91 -4.80 -8.11
N GLU A 95 -12.86 -3.91 -8.33
CA GLU A 95 -14.04 -3.78 -7.47
C GLU A 95 -14.92 -5.03 -7.52
N THR A 96 -15.35 -5.51 -6.36
CA THR A 96 -16.29 -6.64 -6.25
C THR A 96 -17.71 -6.20 -5.94
N GLY A 97 -17.89 -4.93 -5.50
CA GLY A 97 -19.14 -4.42 -4.95
C GLY A 97 -19.33 -4.71 -3.45
N VAL A 98 -18.38 -5.43 -2.84
CA VAL A 98 -18.35 -5.67 -1.40
C VAL A 98 -17.24 -4.81 -0.79
N ASP A 99 -17.58 -4.07 0.25
CA ASP A 99 -16.63 -3.16 0.91
C ASP A 99 -15.39 -3.91 1.42
N GLY A 100 -14.21 -3.39 1.13
CA GLY A 100 -12.93 -3.96 1.52
C GLY A 100 -12.50 -5.21 0.75
N GLU A 101 -13.31 -5.70 -0.22
CA GLU A 101 -12.95 -6.85 -1.04
C GLU A 101 -12.53 -6.42 -2.44
N LEU A 102 -11.37 -6.92 -2.89
CA LEU A 102 -10.85 -6.71 -4.24
C LEU A 102 -10.65 -8.05 -4.95
N LYS A 103 -10.81 -8.03 -6.27
CA LYS A 103 -10.41 -9.12 -7.18
C LYS A 103 -9.30 -8.65 -8.11
N PHE A 104 -8.50 -9.56 -8.58
CA PHE A 104 -7.32 -9.26 -9.38
C PHE A 104 -7.32 -10.04 -10.70
N SER A 105 -6.74 -9.47 -11.73
CA SER A 105 -6.72 -10.10 -13.04
C SER A 105 -5.54 -9.63 -13.88
N ASN A 106 -4.89 -10.58 -14.55
CA ASN A 106 -3.85 -10.33 -15.55
C ASN A 106 -4.39 -10.31 -16.99
N THR A 107 -5.72 -10.48 -17.15
CA THR A 107 -6.36 -10.49 -18.47
C THR A 107 -6.33 -9.09 -19.08
N PRO A 108 -5.96 -8.93 -20.36
CA PRO A 108 -6.10 -7.67 -21.08
C PRO A 108 -7.54 -7.14 -21.00
N GLU A 109 -7.68 -5.82 -20.93
CA GLU A 109 -8.95 -5.08 -20.84
C GLU A 109 -9.79 -5.33 -19.58
N SER A 110 -9.34 -6.19 -18.65
CA SER A 110 -10.02 -6.42 -17.37
C SER A 110 -10.15 -5.16 -16.51
N LYS A 111 -9.34 -4.14 -16.76
CA LYS A 111 -9.20 -2.92 -15.94
C LYS A 111 -8.87 -3.21 -14.47
N ALA A 112 -8.57 -4.46 -14.13
CA ALA A 112 -8.20 -4.86 -12.78
C ALA A 112 -6.69 -4.69 -12.55
N THR A 113 -6.31 -4.47 -11.30
CA THR A 113 -4.92 -4.62 -10.86
C THR A 113 -4.52 -6.09 -11.02
N ALA A 114 -3.29 -6.36 -11.42
CA ALA A 114 -2.68 -7.68 -11.35
C ALA A 114 -1.71 -7.71 -10.17
N LEU A 115 -1.74 -8.78 -9.39
CA LEU A 115 -0.82 -8.99 -8.27
C LEU A 115 0.52 -9.54 -8.75
N GLY A 116 1.55 -9.39 -7.92
CA GLY A 116 2.88 -9.94 -8.10
C GLY A 116 3.95 -8.85 -8.24
N ARG A 117 5.17 -9.31 -8.47
CA ARG A 117 6.37 -8.47 -8.56
C ARG A 117 6.52 -7.90 -9.96
N TYR A 118 6.88 -6.64 -10.02
CA TYR A 118 7.15 -5.91 -11.25
C TYR A 118 8.56 -5.34 -11.21
N SER A 119 9.21 -5.34 -12.36
CA SER A 119 10.39 -4.51 -12.60
C SER A 119 9.95 -3.13 -13.06
N ILE A 120 10.41 -2.08 -12.38
CA ILE A 120 10.21 -0.70 -12.86
C ILE A 120 11.20 -0.44 -14.00
N GLU A 121 10.66 -0.23 -15.21
CA GLU A 121 11.41 -0.05 -16.43
C GLU A 121 11.66 1.44 -16.75
N LYS A 122 12.17 1.72 -17.94
CA LYS A 122 12.46 3.07 -18.39
C LYS A 122 11.22 3.97 -18.34
N CYS A 123 11.44 5.22 -17.97
CA CYS A 123 10.41 6.25 -18.02
C CYS A 123 10.03 6.58 -19.48
N TYR A 124 8.82 7.08 -19.63
CA TYR A 124 8.35 7.69 -20.88
C TYR A 124 7.38 8.83 -20.54
N LYS A 125 7.09 9.68 -21.55
CA LYS A 125 6.12 10.75 -21.40
C LYS A 125 4.76 10.28 -21.94
N GLY A 126 3.83 9.97 -21.01
CA GLY A 126 2.45 9.60 -21.34
C GLY A 126 1.49 10.80 -21.25
N ILE A 127 0.19 10.52 -21.34
CA ILE A 127 -0.88 11.54 -21.23
C ILE A 127 -0.93 12.21 -19.86
N PHE A 128 -0.48 11.53 -18.80
CA PHE A 128 -0.36 12.06 -17.45
C PHE A 128 1.05 12.59 -17.12
N GLY A 129 1.84 12.91 -18.14
CA GLY A 129 3.23 13.34 -18.03
C GLY A 129 4.19 12.17 -17.90
N LYS A 130 5.24 12.30 -17.08
CA LYS A 130 6.23 11.23 -16.87
C LYS A 130 5.59 10.04 -16.17
N ALA A 131 5.91 8.85 -16.61
CA ALA A 131 5.45 7.58 -16.07
C ALA A 131 6.53 6.50 -16.27
N TYR A 132 6.44 5.40 -15.52
CA TYR A 132 7.36 4.27 -15.61
C TYR A 132 6.62 3.01 -16.05
N ARG A 133 7.12 2.33 -17.10
CA ARG A 133 6.58 1.04 -17.50
C ARG A 133 6.85 0.00 -16.43
N LEU A 134 5.88 -0.88 -16.22
CA LEU A 134 6.00 -2.01 -15.29
C LEU A 134 6.06 -3.31 -16.09
N ALA A 135 7.17 -4.04 -15.98
CA ALA A 135 7.30 -5.38 -16.55
C ALA A 135 6.98 -6.42 -15.45
N GLY A 136 5.97 -7.25 -15.67
CA GLY A 136 5.60 -8.32 -14.74
C GLY A 136 6.67 -9.40 -14.68
N LEU A 137 7.00 -9.85 -13.48
CA LEU A 137 8.02 -10.86 -13.20
C LEU A 137 7.42 -12.21 -12.78
N ASP A 138 6.11 -12.27 -12.60
CA ASP A 138 5.36 -13.43 -12.15
C ASP A 138 4.26 -13.80 -13.18
N GLU A 139 3.76 -15.01 -13.15
CA GLU A 139 2.68 -15.46 -14.04
C GLU A 139 1.40 -14.64 -13.85
N THR A 140 1.17 -14.18 -12.62
CA THR A 140 0.02 -13.37 -12.24
C THR A 140 0.01 -11.97 -12.86
N ASN A 141 1.13 -11.50 -13.43
CA ASN A 141 1.27 -10.18 -14.02
C ASN A 141 2.09 -10.12 -15.32
N ASN A 142 2.44 -11.26 -15.92
CA ASN A 142 3.29 -11.33 -17.13
C ASN A 142 2.71 -10.61 -18.36
N ASN A 143 1.41 -10.28 -18.36
CA ASN A 143 0.79 -9.44 -19.40
C ASN A 143 0.94 -7.93 -19.15
N ALA A 144 1.64 -7.50 -18.10
CA ALA A 144 1.70 -6.09 -17.70
C ALA A 144 2.15 -5.16 -18.86
N LEU A 145 3.20 -5.51 -19.59
CA LEU A 145 3.66 -4.72 -20.74
C LEU A 145 2.62 -4.69 -21.87
N LYS A 146 1.98 -5.83 -22.18
CA LYS A 146 0.91 -5.93 -23.19
C LYS A 146 -0.32 -5.11 -22.79
N ARG A 147 -0.61 -5.05 -21.49
CA ARG A 147 -1.69 -4.25 -20.91
C ARG A 147 -1.33 -2.77 -20.73
N ALA A 148 -0.11 -2.36 -21.10
CA ALA A 148 0.42 -1.01 -20.90
C ALA A 148 0.35 -0.54 -19.45
N ILE A 149 0.58 -1.43 -18.46
CA ILE A 149 0.58 -1.09 -17.05
C ILE A 149 1.80 -0.22 -16.73
N VAL A 150 1.54 0.91 -16.06
CA VAL A 150 2.54 1.91 -15.74
C VAL A 150 2.31 2.50 -14.33
N LEU A 151 3.38 2.87 -13.66
CA LEU A 151 3.34 3.69 -12.46
C LEU A 151 3.31 5.16 -12.87
N HIS A 152 2.26 5.89 -12.48
CA HIS A 152 2.10 7.29 -12.85
C HIS A 152 1.37 8.10 -11.77
N ARG A 153 1.51 9.43 -11.88
CA ARG A 153 0.75 10.36 -11.06
C ARG A 153 -0.65 10.59 -11.61
N TYR A 154 -1.55 10.94 -10.71
CA TYR A 154 -2.88 11.42 -11.09
C TYR A 154 -3.38 12.44 -10.05
N SER A 155 -3.81 13.62 -10.52
CA SER A 155 -4.19 14.73 -9.64
C SER A 155 -5.40 14.46 -8.74
N ALA A 156 -6.25 13.48 -9.09
CA ALA A 156 -7.38 13.08 -8.28
C ALA A 156 -7.03 12.04 -7.19
N VAL A 157 -5.75 11.61 -7.08
CA VAL A 157 -5.28 10.85 -5.92
C VAL A 157 -4.84 11.84 -4.86
N PRO A 158 -5.46 11.84 -3.65
CA PRO A 158 -5.09 12.75 -2.57
C PRO A 158 -3.67 12.51 -2.08
N GLU A 159 -3.06 13.53 -1.48
CA GLU A 159 -1.75 13.39 -0.81
C GLU A 159 -1.90 12.78 0.59
N ASN A 160 -2.95 13.16 1.30
CA ASN A 160 -3.19 12.73 2.67
C ASN A 160 -4.24 11.62 2.72
N GLU A 161 -4.18 10.81 3.77
CA GLU A 161 -5.18 9.79 4.08
C GLU A 161 -6.57 10.38 4.25
N GLN A 162 -7.58 9.56 3.97
CA GLN A 162 -8.99 9.91 4.09
C GLN A 162 -9.83 8.67 4.39
N ASP A 163 -11.02 8.87 4.96
CA ASP A 163 -11.87 7.76 5.42
C ASP A 163 -12.66 7.09 4.30
N TYR A 164 -12.65 7.64 3.11
CA TYR A 164 -13.39 7.13 1.95
C TYR A 164 -12.43 6.78 0.79
N TYR A 165 -12.98 6.14 -0.24
CA TYR A 165 -12.22 5.67 -1.39
C TYR A 165 -11.58 6.80 -2.19
N ILE A 166 -10.46 6.48 -2.80
CA ILE A 166 -9.82 7.34 -3.79
C ILE A 166 -10.23 6.95 -5.22
N SER A 167 -9.86 7.76 -6.20
CA SER A 167 -10.10 7.48 -7.62
C SER A 167 -9.51 6.14 -8.05
N ARG A 168 -10.15 5.47 -9.03
CA ARG A 168 -9.75 4.18 -9.59
C ARG A 168 -9.08 4.35 -10.93
N SER A 169 -8.15 3.44 -11.25
CA SER A 169 -7.43 3.41 -12.53
C SER A 169 -8.04 2.42 -13.53
N GLN A 170 -7.37 2.22 -14.66
CA GLN A 170 -7.63 1.15 -15.63
C GLN A 170 -6.70 -0.07 -15.40
N GLY A 171 -6.21 -0.24 -14.15
CA GLY A 171 -5.28 -1.31 -13.76
C GLY A 171 -3.90 -0.82 -13.36
N CYS A 172 -3.52 0.40 -13.71
CA CYS A 172 -2.23 1.01 -13.34
C CYS A 172 -2.22 1.42 -11.86
N PRO A 173 -1.11 1.26 -11.11
CA PRO A 173 -0.93 1.95 -9.85
C PRO A 173 -0.79 3.47 -10.10
N MET A 174 -1.76 4.24 -9.61
CA MET A 174 -1.74 5.70 -9.67
C MET A 174 -1.52 6.27 -8.27
N VAL A 175 -0.64 7.24 -8.16
CA VAL A 175 -0.31 7.91 -6.90
C VAL A 175 -0.52 9.43 -7.01
N SER A 176 -0.49 10.14 -5.87
CA SER A 176 -0.56 11.61 -5.86
C SER A 176 0.62 12.24 -6.59
N GLU A 177 0.47 13.50 -7.01
CA GLU A 177 1.56 14.22 -7.69
C GLU A 177 2.78 14.42 -6.79
N ALA A 178 2.56 14.73 -5.51
CA ALA A 178 3.65 14.97 -4.58
C ALA A 178 4.36 13.67 -4.20
N PHE A 179 3.63 12.57 -3.94
CA PHE A 179 4.26 11.27 -3.69
C PHE A 179 5.02 10.76 -4.93
N PHE A 180 4.42 10.91 -6.13
CA PHE A 180 5.12 10.56 -7.36
C PHE A 180 6.45 11.29 -7.52
N LYS A 181 6.50 12.59 -7.22
CA LYS A 181 7.74 13.38 -7.28
C LYS A 181 8.83 12.85 -6.34
N ARG A 182 8.44 12.31 -5.17
CA ARG A 182 9.40 11.70 -4.23
C ARG A 182 9.94 10.37 -4.75
N ILE A 183 9.06 9.46 -5.18
CA ILE A 183 9.49 8.15 -5.72
C ILE A 183 10.18 8.27 -7.09
N GLU A 184 9.78 9.21 -7.93
CA GLU A 184 10.46 9.56 -9.19
C GLU A 184 11.95 9.84 -8.95
N LYS A 185 12.29 10.64 -7.95
CA LYS A 185 13.66 10.95 -7.59
C LYS A 185 14.45 9.68 -7.21
N ILE A 186 13.82 8.77 -6.48
CA ILE A 186 14.44 7.49 -6.09
C ILE A 186 14.67 6.62 -7.32
N ILE A 187 13.67 6.50 -8.21
CA ILE A 187 13.77 5.68 -9.43
C ILE A 187 14.85 6.23 -10.37
N ASP A 188 14.86 7.55 -10.62
CA ASP A 188 15.78 8.18 -11.57
C ASP A 188 17.24 8.15 -11.11
N THR A 189 17.48 8.14 -9.80
CA THR A 189 18.84 8.05 -9.24
C THR A 189 19.33 6.61 -9.05
N SER A 190 18.43 5.64 -9.19
CA SER A 190 18.78 4.22 -9.08
C SER A 190 19.60 3.76 -10.28
N ARG A 191 20.71 3.06 -10.02
CA ARG A 191 21.58 2.47 -11.07
C ARG A 191 21.04 1.15 -11.60
N SER A 192 20.12 0.52 -10.89
CA SER A 192 19.50 -0.75 -11.21
C SER A 192 17.98 -0.67 -11.02
N ARG A 193 17.24 -1.62 -11.60
CA ARG A 193 15.78 -1.60 -11.57
C ARG A 193 15.27 -1.84 -10.16
N ILE A 194 14.30 -1.05 -9.72
CA ILE A 194 13.60 -1.26 -8.46
C ILE A 194 12.48 -2.28 -8.69
N ILE A 195 12.32 -3.22 -7.78
CA ILE A 195 11.15 -4.11 -7.74
C ILE A 195 10.01 -3.38 -7.03
N LEU A 196 8.83 -3.43 -7.65
CA LEU A 196 7.55 -3.07 -7.05
C LEU A 196 6.76 -4.37 -6.87
N ASP A 197 6.42 -4.74 -5.63
CA ASP A 197 5.56 -5.87 -5.33
C ASP A 197 4.15 -5.40 -4.97
N ILE A 198 3.13 -5.92 -5.65
CA ILE A 198 1.71 -5.63 -5.43
C ILE A 198 1.04 -6.91 -4.93
N TYR A 199 0.53 -6.89 -3.71
CA TYR A 199 -0.03 -8.07 -3.03
C TYR A 199 -1.37 -7.78 -2.31
N TYR A 200 -2.01 -8.85 -1.81
CA TYR A 200 -3.32 -8.77 -1.14
C TYR A 200 -3.48 -9.78 0.00
#